data_01f3a2564251ba583ff6b7325b6adc1a
#
_entry.id   01f3a2564251ba583ff6b7325b6adc1a
#
_cell.length_a   1.000
_cell.length_b   1.000
_cell.length_c   1.000
_cell.angle_alpha   90.00
_cell.angle_beta   90.00
_cell.angle_gamma   90.00
#
_symmetry.space_group_name_H-M   'P 1'
#
loop_
_entity.id
_entity.type
_entity.pdbx_description
1 polymer ?
#
loop_
_entity_poly.entity_id
_entity_poly.type
_entity_poly.pdbx_seq_one_letter_code
_entity_poly.pdbx_strand_id
1 'polypeptide(L)'
;SKEDKYVNSVAYTDKCLGDFMESVKQEDWYANTLFVIVADHSHSSPKGWRVAQKERYKIPMLWLGEVLNKNYKGKQHNKMGSHIDITPSVLAQLTVNNKAYQFGNNLFNPTAKSVVPYAFDRGYGLIRPGANYAFSEGYNKVFESIAADSVQKAKINKETELYFQAAFKEYMEL
;
A
#
# COMPACT_ATOMS: atom_id res chain seq x y z
N SER A 1 -8.34 25.30 12.72
CA SER A 1 -7.07 25.11 11.98
C SER A 1 -7.27 24.25 10.73
N LYS A 2 -6.28 24.14 9.86
CA LYS A 2 -6.31 23.20 8.72
C LYS A 2 -6.34 21.76 9.22
N GLU A 3 -5.66 21.48 10.32
CA GLU A 3 -5.63 20.14 10.95
C GLU A 3 -7.01 19.74 11.48
N ASP A 4 -7.75 20.66 12.12
CA ASP A 4 -9.11 20.40 12.62
C ASP A 4 -10.05 20.07 11.46
N LYS A 5 -9.93 20.78 10.33
CA LYS A 5 -10.72 20.48 9.13
C LYS A 5 -10.40 19.08 8.58
N TYR A 6 -9.13 18.70 8.55
CA TYR A 6 -8.71 17.37 8.11
C TYR A 6 -9.27 16.28 9.03
N VAL A 7 -9.10 16.43 10.34
CA VAL A 7 -9.62 15.47 11.33
C VAL A 7 -11.14 15.33 11.24
N ASN A 8 -11.85 16.46 11.12
CA ASN A 8 -13.31 16.46 10.97
C ASN A 8 -13.76 15.77 9.67
N SER A 9 -13.02 15.97 8.56
CA SER A 9 -13.32 15.29 7.30
C SER A 9 -13.11 13.78 7.41
N VAL A 10 -12.05 13.33 8.08
CA VAL A 10 -11.81 11.90 8.33
C VAL A 10 -12.92 11.31 9.19
N ALA A 11 -13.31 11.98 10.28
CA ALA A 11 -14.39 11.52 11.16
C ALA A 11 -15.73 11.45 10.43
N TYR A 12 -16.03 12.42 9.57
CA TYR A 12 -17.24 12.41 8.74
C TYR A 12 -17.24 11.24 7.75
N THR A 13 -16.12 11.03 7.05
CA THR A 13 -15.97 9.92 6.10
C THR A 13 -16.12 8.56 6.80
N ASP A 14 -15.50 8.40 7.96
CA ASP A 14 -15.60 7.18 8.77
C ASP A 14 -17.05 6.91 9.17
N LYS A 15 -17.78 7.94 9.63
CA LYS A 15 -19.20 7.84 9.94
C LYS A 15 -20.01 7.41 8.70
N CYS A 16 -19.83 8.06 7.56
CA CYS A 16 -20.57 7.73 6.34
C CYS A 16 -20.26 6.29 5.87
N LEU A 17 -19.02 5.85 6.01
CA LEU A 17 -18.61 4.48 5.71
C LEU A 17 -19.30 3.48 6.66
N GLY A 18 -19.36 3.80 7.94
CA GLY A 18 -20.09 3.00 8.93
C GLY A 18 -21.59 2.88 8.59
N ASP A 19 -22.24 4.02 8.31
CA ASP A 19 -23.66 4.08 7.92
C ASP A 19 -23.91 3.25 6.63
N PHE A 20 -23.03 3.35 5.64
CA PHE A 20 -23.07 2.55 4.42
C PHE A 20 -22.95 1.05 4.74
N MET A 21 -21.94 0.65 5.52
CA MET A 21 -21.75 -0.77 5.88
C MET A 21 -22.93 -1.36 6.65
N GLU A 22 -23.58 -0.56 7.50
CA GLU A 22 -24.83 -1.02 8.18
C GLU A 22 -25.99 -1.17 7.18
N SER A 23 -26.16 -0.25 6.25
CA SER A 23 -27.24 -0.33 5.25
C SER A 23 -27.12 -1.55 4.34
N VAL A 24 -25.90 -1.84 3.85
CA VAL A 24 -25.68 -2.93 2.89
C VAL A 24 -25.76 -4.33 3.50
N LYS A 25 -25.71 -4.45 4.83
CA LYS A 25 -25.93 -5.74 5.51
C LYS A 25 -27.30 -6.36 5.24
N GLN A 26 -28.28 -5.55 4.87
CA GLN A 26 -29.64 -5.98 4.56
C GLN A 26 -29.82 -6.41 3.10
N GLU A 27 -28.80 -6.22 2.26
CA GLU A 27 -28.85 -6.51 0.84
C GLU A 27 -28.53 -7.99 0.55
N ASP A 28 -29.24 -8.59 -0.38
CA ASP A 28 -29.07 -10.01 -0.75
C ASP A 28 -27.66 -10.35 -1.23
N TRP A 29 -26.97 -9.38 -1.83
CA TRP A 29 -25.62 -9.57 -2.34
C TRP A 29 -24.52 -9.45 -1.26
N TYR A 30 -24.85 -8.93 -0.06
CA TYR A 30 -23.87 -8.70 1.00
C TYR A 30 -23.09 -9.96 1.39
N ALA A 31 -23.78 -11.08 1.54
CA ALA A 31 -23.18 -12.37 1.93
C ALA A 31 -22.15 -12.89 0.92
N ASN A 32 -22.23 -12.44 -0.34
CA ASN A 32 -21.34 -12.85 -1.44
C ASN A 32 -20.35 -11.75 -1.84
N THR A 33 -20.21 -10.70 -1.05
CA THR A 33 -19.36 -9.54 -1.40
C THR A 33 -18.15 -9.41 -0.48
N LEU A 34 -17.00 -9.19 -1.10
CA LEU A 34 -15.77 -8.77 -0.44
C LEU A 34 -15.63 -7.25 -0.59
N PHE A 35 -15.55 -6.56 0.54
CA PHE A 35 -15.24 -5.12 0.57
C PHE A 35 -13.76 -4.93 0.84
N VAL A 36 -13.08 -4.24 -0.06
CA VAL A 36 -11.70 -3.78 0.13
C VAL A 36 -11.71 -2.27 0.18
N ILE A 37 -11.50 -1.73 1.37
CA ILE A 37 -11.54 -0.30 1.63
C ILE A 37 -10.09 0.17 1.83
N VAL A 38 -9.64 1.06 0.99
CA VAL A 38 -8.27 1.56 0.99
C VAL A 38 -8.26 3.03 0.57
N ALA A 39 -7.40 3.84 1.19
CA ALA A 39 -7.20 5.20 0.73
C ALA A 39 -6.41 5.22 -0.60
N ASP A 40 -6.66 6.19 -1.45
CA ASP A 40 -5.92 6.42 -2.69
C ASP A 40 -4.47 6.83 -2.42
N HIS A 41 -4.26 7.72 -1.46
CA HIS A 41 -2.98 8.16 -0.92
C HIS A 41 -3.13 8.68 0.50
N SER A 42 -2.01 8.92 1.18
CA SER A 42 -2.01 9.55 2.49
C SER A 42 -1.96 11.09 2.37
N HIS A 43 -2.03 11.74 3.52
CA HIS A 43 -1.91 13.19 3.64
C HIS A 43 -0.71 13.59 4.51
N SER A 44 -0.17 14.78 4.29
CA SER A 44 0.96 15.28 5.11
C SER A 44 0.55 15.64 6.55
N SER A 45 -0.73 15.98 6.77
CA SER A 45 -1.28 16.27 8.11
C SER A 45 -1.58 14.98 8.89
N PRO A 46 -1.57 15.00 10.23
CA PRO A 46 -1.17 16.16 11.07
C PRO A 46 0.34 16.26 11.31
N LYS A 47 1.13 15.30 10.87
CA LYS A 47 2.57 15.16 11.22
C LYS A 47 3.52 16.01 10.37
N GLY A 48 3.06 16.60 9.25
CA GLY A 48 3.90 17.40 8.37
C GLY A 48 4.99 16.60 7.62
N TRP A 49 4.72 15.32 7.31
CA TRP A 49 5.69 14.44 6.62
C TRP A 49 6.16 15.02 5.29
N ARG A 50 7.49 14.98 5.05
CA ARG A 50 8.08 15.39 3.77
C ARG A 50 7.75 14.38 2.67
N VAL A 51 7.82 14.84 1.42
CA VAL A 51 7.45 14.02 0.25
C VAL A 51 8.23 12.72 0.08
N ALA A 52 9.47 12.67 0.51
CA ALA A 52 10.29 11.47 0.41
C ALA A 52 10.21 10.53 1.62
N GLN A 53 9.57 10.96 2.72
CA GLN A 53 9.47 10.16 3.94
C GLN A 53 8.44 9.03 3.78
N LYS A 54 8.85 7.80 4.07
CA LYS A 54 8.01 6.60 3.95
C LYS A 54 6.72 6.68 4.78
N GLU A 55 6.75 7.36 5.91
CA GLU A 55 5.60 7.55 6.80
C GLU A 55 4.45 8.27 6.12
N ARG A 56 4.75 9.14 5.14
CA ARG A 56 3.75 9.84 4.33
C ARG A 56 2.92 8.88 3.48
N TYR A 57 3.44 7.70 3.14
CA TYR A 57 2.78 6.74 2.24
C TYR A 57 2.01 5.65 2.99
N LYS A 58 1.97 5.74 4.32
CA LYS A 58 1.21 4.79 5.12
C LYS A 58 -0.28 5.13 5.09
N ILE A 59 -1.07 4.23 4.54
CA ILE A 59 -2.51 4.32 4.44
C ILE A 59 -3.18 3.10 5.10
N PRO A 60 -4.43 3.24 5.60
CA PRO A 60 -5.20 2.11 6.07
C PRO A 60 -5.69 1.26 4.88
N MET A 61 -5.82 -0.04 5.11
CA MET A 61 -6.49 -0.98 4.22
C MET A 61 -7.33 -1.94 5.05
N LEU A 62 -8.61 -2.05 4.75
CA LEU A 62 -9.56 -2.91 5.44
C LEU A 62 -10.12 -3.93 4.45
N TRP A 63 -10.18 -5.18 4.89
CA TRP A 63 -10.83 -6.27 4.16
C TRP A 63 -11.99 -6.77 4.99
N LEU A 64 -13.21 -6.66 4.46
CA LEU A 64 -14.46 -6.92 5.16
C LEU A 64 -15.37 -7.78 4.28
N GLY A 65 -16.34 -8.43 4.88
CA GLY A 65 -17.37 -9.20 4.20
C GLY A 65 -17.49 -10.63 4.70
N GLU A 66 -18.63 -11.24 4.41
CA GLU A 66 -18.91 -12.62 4.83
C GLU A 66 -18.03 -13.64 4.08
N VAL A 67 -17.65 -13.35 2.86
CA VAL A 67 -16.76 -14.18 2.03
C VAL A 67 -15.29 -14.19 2.50
N LEU A 68 -14.89 -13.24 3.36
CA LEU A 68 -13.54 -13.23 3.88
C LEU A 68 -13.30 -14.47 4.74
N ASN A 69 -12.18 -15.16 4.49
CA ASN A 69 -11.83 -16.34 5.27
C ASN A 69 -11.78 -16.01 6.77
N LYS A 70 -12.44 -16.83 7.59
CA LYS A 70 -12.54 -16.66 9.05
C LYS A 70 -11.19 -16.51 9.77
N ASN A 71 -10.12 -17.04 9.19
CA ASN A 71 -8.76 -16.88 9.73
C ASN A 71 -8.26 -15.45 9.69
N TYR A 72 -8.86 -14.58 8.87
CA TYR A 72 -8.50 -13.17 8.71
C TYR A 72 -9.52 -12.20 9.31
N LYS A 73 -10.77 -12.66 9.57
CA LYS A 73 -11.82 -11.82 10.19
C LYS A 73 -11.40 -11.34 11.57
N GLY A 74 -11.58 -10.03 11.82
CA GLY A 74 -11.29 -9.40 13.12
C GLY A 74 -9.82 -9.36 13.51
N LYS A 75 -8.90 -9.57 12.57
CA LYS A 75 -7.45 -9.57 12.82
C LYS A 75 -6.76 -8.39 12.17
N GLN A 76 -5.78 -7.86 12.88
CA GLN A 76 -4.83 -6.90 12.31
C GLN A 76 -3.63 -7.64 11.73
N HIS A 77 -3.30 -7.35 10.48
CA HIS A 77 -2.12 -7.85 9.79
C HIS A 77 -1.06 -6.76 9.71
N ASN A 78 0.14 -7.06 10.19
CA ASN A 78 1.26 -6.12 10.19
C ASN A 78 2.15 -6.26 8.95
N LYS A 79 1.74 -7.08 7.97
CA LYS A 79 2.47 -7.21 6.72
C LYS A 79 2.35 -5.93 5.92
N MET A 80 3.49 -5.38 5.51
CA MET A 80 3.51 -4.23 4.61
C MET A 80 3.11 -4.67 3.21
N GLY A 81 2.25 -3.87 2.58
CA GLY A 81 1.79 -4.04 1.22
C GLY A 81 1.55 -2.70 0.54
N SER A 82 1.18 -2.76 -0.71
CA SER A 82 0.90 -1.63 -1.58
C SER A 82 -0.39 -1.87 -2.37
N HIS A 83 -0.92 -0.85 -3.05
CA HIS A 83 -2.09 -0.98 -3.92
C HIS A 83 -1.93 -2.06 -4.99
N ILE A 84 -0.72 -2.23 -5.52
CA ILE A 84 -0.42 -3.26 -6.54
C ILE A 84 -0.60 -4.70 -6.02
N ASP A 85 -0.62 -4.89 -4.70
CA ASP A 85 -0.82 -6.19 -4.06
C ASP A 85 -2.31 -6.56 -3.92
N ILE A 86 -3.23 -5.62 -4.11
CA ILE A 86 -4.67 -5.84 -3.92
C ILE A 86 -5.17 -6.87 -4.91
N THR A 87 -4.99 -6.63 -6.21
CA THR A 87 -5.49 -7.53 -7.27
C THR A 87 -4.92 -8.94 -7.14
N PRO A 88 -3.60 -9.18 -7.05
CA PRO A 88 -3.10 -10.55 -6.88
C PRO A 88 -3.57 -11.20 -5.58
N SER A 89 -3.84 -10.42 -4.52
CA SER A 89 -4.41 -10.96 -3.29
C SER A 89 -5.86 -11.41 -3.46
N VAL A 90 -6.69 -10.63 -4.15
CA VAL A 90 -8.09 -10.99 -4.48
C VAL A 90 -8.12 -12.25 -5.36
N LEU A 91 -7.35 -12.27 -6.45
CA LEU A 91 -7.28 -13.40 -7.37
C LEU A 91 -6.83 -14.69 -6.66
N ALA A 92 -5.87 -14.58 -5.74
CA ALA A 92 -5.43 -15.71 -4.95
C ALA A 92 -6.52 -16.27 -4.03
N GLN A 93 -7.39 -15.41 -3.47
CA GLN A 93 -8.55 -15.86 -2.68
C GLN A 93 -9.60 -16.59 -3.56
N LEU A 94 -9.70 -16.18 -4.82
CA LEU A 94 -10.60 -16.78 -5.81
C LEU A 94 -9.97 -18.01 -6.51
N THR A 95 -8.76 -18.41 -6.14
CA THR A 95 -8.00 -19.47 -6.82
C THR A 95 -7.77 -19.23 -8.32
N VAL A 96 -7.76 -17.96 -8.72
CA VAL A 96 -7.52 -17.53 -10.10
C VAL A 96 -6.03 -17.27 -10.30
N ASN A 97 -5.53 -17.58 -11.50
CA ASN A 97 -4.13 -17.34 -11.87
C ASN A 97 -3.79 -15.84 -11.82
N ASN A 98 -2.76 -15.48 -11.07
CA ASN A 98 -2.31 -14.10 -10.87
C ASN A 98 -0.90 -13.82 -11.42
N LYS A 99 -0.34 -14.71 -12.24
CA LYS A 99 1.04 -14.61 -12.77
C LYS A 99 1.29 -13.35 -13.61
N ALA A 100 0.25 -12.75 -14.18
CA ALA A 100 0.35 -11.50 -14.92
C ALA A 100 0.71 -10.29 -14.03
N TYR A 101 0.47 -10.38 -12.73
CA TYR A 101 0.73 -9.29 -11.77
C TYR A 101 2.14 -9.43 -11.16
N GLN A 102 3.18 -9.27 -11.98
CA GLN A 102 4.58 -9.55 -11.61
C GLN A 102 5.12 -8.63 -10.50
N PHE A 103 4.61 -7.41 -10.39
CA PHE A 103 5.04 -6.42 -9.38
C PHE A 103 4.28 -6.54 -8.06
N GLY A 104 3.12 -7.19 -8.04
CA GLY A 104 2.30 -7.35 -6.84
C GLY A 104 2.47 -8.74 -6.20
N ASN A 105 2.16 -8.82 -4.92
CA ASN A 105 2.22 -10.04 -4.13
C ASN A 105 0.86 -10.36 -3.50
N ASN A 106 0.59 -11.62 -3.22
CA ASN A 106 -0.51 -11.99 -2.36
C ASN A 106 -0.21 -11.60 -0.89
N LEU A 107 -0.93 -10.64 -0.35
CA LEU A 107 -0.77 -10.15 1.02
C LEU A 107 -1.03 -11.24 2.07
N PHE A 108 -1.85 -12.23 1.75
CA PHE A 108 -2.17 -13.35 2.63
C PHE A 108 -1.14 -14.49 2.59
N ASN A 109 -0.19 -14.45 1.66
CA ASN A 109 0.90 -15.42 1.64
C ASN A 109 1.97 -15.03 2.68
N PRO A 110 2.18 -15.81 3.77
CA PRO A 110 3.12 -15.46 4.82
C PRO A 110 4.57 -15.40 4.34
N THR A 111 4.92 -16.13 3.27
CA THR A 111 6.27 -16.21 2.72
C THR A 111 6.55 -15.13 1.67
N ALA A 112 5.53 -14.43 1.16
CA ALA A 112 5.73 -13.37 0.19
C ALA A 112 6.51 -12.21 0.81
N LYS A 113 7.52 -11.72 0.10
CA LYS A 113 8.35 -10.61 0.54
C LYS A 113 7.56 -9.29 0.48
N SER A 114 7.60 -8.51 1.54
CA SER A 114 7.05 -7.16 1.53
C SER A 114 7.96 -6.22 0.77
N VAL A 115 7.45 -5.64 -0.31
CA VAL A 115 8.10 -4.64 -1.15
C VAL A 115 7.07 -3.57 -1.44
N VAL A 116 7.33 -2.35 -1.02
CA VAL A 116 6.39 -1.24 -1.17
C VAL A 116 7.05 -0.12 -1.97
N PRO A 117 6.79 -0.06 -3.28
CA PRO A 117 7.23 1.06 -4.10
C PRO A 117 6.34 2.28 -3.83
N TYR A 118 6.91 3.46 -3.95
CA TYR A 118 6.18 4.73 -3.94
C TYR A 118 6.86 5.74 -4.86
N ALA A 119 6.06 6.65 -5.40
CA ALA A 119 6.55 7.72 -6.24
C ALA A 119 6.09 9.08 -5.69
N PHE A 120 6.86 10.11 -5.99
CA PHE A 120 6.57 11.50 -5.68
C PHE A 120 7.06 12.38 -6.85
N ASP A 121 6.75 13.68 -6.79
CA ASP A 121 7.16 14.57 -7.87
C ASP A 121 8.67 14.47 -8.13
N ARG A 122 9.03 14.03 -9.33
CA ARG A 122 10.41 13.78 -9.78
C ARG A 122 11.23 12.90 -8.83
N GLY A 123 10.61 11.84 -8.29
CA GLY A 123 11.35 10.92 -7.45
C GLY A 123 10.57 9.64 -7.14
N TYR A 124 11.28 8.70 -6.58
CA TYR A 124 10.76 7.39 -6.26
C TYR A 124 11.44 6.79 -5.04
N GLY A 125 10.81 5.79 -4.47
CA GLY A 125 11.38 5.06 -3.33
C GLY A 125 10.83 3.66 -3.19
N LEU A 126 11.52 2.85 -2.40
CA LEU A 126 11.17 1.49 -2.07
C LEU A 126 11.30 1.26 -0.57
N ILE A 127 10.31 0.63 0.02
CA ILE A 127 10.29 0.26 1.44
C ILE A 127 10.29 -1.26 1.55
N ARG A 128 11.15 -1.75 2.45
CA ARG A 128 11.18 -3.14 2.92
C ARG A 128 11.20 -3.19 4.44
N PRO A 129 10.90 -4.31 5.08
CA PRO A 129 11.14 -4.47 6.51
C PRO A 129 12.59 -4.13 6.88
N GLY A 130 12.75 -3.12 7.73
CA GLY A 130 14.08 -2.68 8.20
C GLY A 130 14.91 -1.84 7.23
N ALA A 131 14.44 -1.58 6.00
CA ALA A 131 15.18 -0.79 5.02
C ALA A 131 14.25 0.06 4.13
N ASN A 132 14.72 1.24 3.76
CA ASN A 132 14.08 2.06 2.72
C ASN A 132 15.09 2.95 2.00
N TYR A 133 14.75 3.28 0.76
CA TYR A 133 15.52 4.17 -0.09
C TYR A 133 14.58 5.09 -0.84
N ALA A 134 14.96 6.35 -1.00
CA ALA A 134 14.27 7.33 -1.82
C ALA A 134 15.27 8.20 -2.58
N PHE A 135 15.04 8.35 -3.87
CA PHE A 135 15.85 9.13 -4.77
C PHE A 135 15.00 10.19 -5.47
N SER A 136 15.52 11.39 -5.57
CA SER A 136 14.92 12.47 -6.34
C SER A 136 15.73 12.72 -7.63
N GLU A 137 15.12 12.45 -8.75
CA GLU A 137 15.67 12.76 -10.07
C GLU A 137 15.77 14.27 -10.29
N GLY A 138 14.75 15.03 -9.82
CA GLY A 138 14.71 16.48 -9.97
C GLY A 138 15.87 17.21 -9.28
N TYR A 139 16.40 16.65 -8.20
CA TYR A 139 17.57 17.18 -7.48
C TYR A 139 18.83 16.32 -7.68
N ASN A 140 18.73 15.23 -8.44
CA ASN A 140 19.79 14.22 -8.60
C ASN A 140 20.41 13.82 -7.25
N LYS A 141 19.56 13.51 -6.26
CA LYS A 141 19.97 13.34 -4.86
C LYS A 141 19.21 12.24 -4.16
N VAL A 142 19.94 11.47 -3.35
CA VAL A 142 19.34 10.55 -2.37
C VAL A 142 18.72 11.37 -1.25
N PHE A 143 17.41 11.21 -1.05
CA PHE A 143 16.67 11.86 0.03
C PHE A 143 16.62 11.03 1.30
N GLU A 144 16.54 9.72 1.16
CA GLU A 144 16.51 8.80 2.28
C GLU A 144 17.22 7.50 1.89
N SER A 145 18.02 6.97 2.78
CA SER A 145 18.63 5.66 2.63
C SER A 145 18.91 5.09 4.01
N ILE A 146 18.00 4.24 4.48
CA ILE A 146 18.01 3.64 5.81
C ILE A 146 18.12 2.13 5.65
N ALA A 147 19.06 1.52 6.37
CA ALA A 147 19.22 0.08 6.51
C ALA A 147 20.11 -0.20 7.73
N ALA A 148 20.17 -1.47 8.17
CA ALA A 148 20.91 -1.85 9.37
C ALA A 148 22.43 -1.65 9.22
N ASP A 149 22.96 -1.84 8.01
CA ASP A 149 24.39 -1.70 7.71
C ASP A 149 24.63 -1.22 6.26
N SER A 150 25.90 -1.00 5.91
CA SER A 150 26.29 -0.51 4.59
C SER A 150 25.99 -1.48 3.46
N VAL A 151 26.04 -2.78 3.70
CA VAL A 151 25.75 -3.82 2.71
C VAL A 151 24.25 -3.82 2.39
N GLN A 152 23.40 -3.81 3.41
CA GLN A 152 21.95 -3.72 3.25
C GLN A 152 21.54 -2.39 2.60
N LYS A 153 22.25 -1.30 2.92
CA LYS A 153 22.05 0.00 2.30
C LYS A 153 22.35 -0.03 0.80
N ALA A 154 23.48 -0.58 0.40
CA ALA A 154 23.81 -0.76 -1.02
C ALA A 154 22.80 -1.65 -1.75
N LYS A 155 22.35 -2.71 -1.06
CA LYS A 155 21.34 -3.63 -1.60
C LYS A 155 20.00 -2.96 -1.84
N ILE A 156 19.42 -2.21 -0.87
CA ILE A 156 18.13 -1.53 -1.06
C ILE A 156 18.21 -0.45 -2.13
N ASN A 157 19.33 0.27 -2.23
CA ASN A 157 19.56 1.24 -3.28
C ASN A 157 19.46 0.57 -4.66
N LYS A 158 20.22 -0.51 -4.86
CA LYS A 158 20.24 -1.25 -6.13
C LYS A 158 18.90 -1.89 -6.47
N GLU A 159 18.23 -2.47 -5.49
CA GLU A 159 16.89 -3.05 -5.66
C GLU A 159 15.87 -2.00 -6.08
N THR A 160 15.94 -0.79 -5.51
CA THR A 160 15.04 0.31 -5.87
C THR A 160 15.23 0.73 -7.32
N GLU A 161 16.47 0.96 -7.74
CA GLU A 161 16.80 1.30 -9.13
C GLU A 161 16.28 0.24 -10.10
N LEU A 162 16.57 -1.03 -9.85
CA LEU A 162 16.15 -2.14 -10.71
C LEU A 162 14.64 -2.29 -10.76
N TYR A 163 13.95 -2.09 -9.62
CA TYR A 163 12.49 -2.15 -9.57
C TYR A 163 11.86 -1.10 -10.48
N PHE A 164 12.29 0.16 -10.36
CA PHE A 164 11.73 1.24 -11.16
C PHE A 164 12.14 1.17 -12.63
N GLN A 165 13.35 0.69 -12.96
CA GLN A 165 13.74 0.39 -14.33
C GLN A 165 12.85 -0.69 -14.96
N ALA A 166 12.55 -1.78 -14.22
CA ALA A 166 11.66 -2.83 -14.70
C ALA A 166 10.23 -2.33 -14.88
N ALA A 167 9.71 -1.59 -13.90
CA ALA A 167 8.36 -1.04 -13.97
C ALA A 167 8.20 -0.03 -15.13
N PHE A 168 9.20 0.81 -15.36
CA PHE A 168 9.21 1.76 -16.47
C PHE A 168 9.29 1.05 -17.83
N LYS A 169 10.11 0.01 -17.92
CA LYS A 169 10.20 -0.81 -19.14
C LYS A 169 8.84 -1.44 -19.47
N GLU A 170 8.19 -2.08 -18.50
CA GLU A 170 6.85 -2.66 -18.68
C GLU A 170 5.83 -1.61 -19.16
N TYR A 171 5.86 -0.42 -18.54
CA TYR A 171 4.98 0.68 -18.95
C TYR A 171 5.20 1.14 -20.39
N MET A 172 6.46 1.13 -20.87
CA MET A 172 6.80 1.54 -22.23
C MET A 172 6.49 0.49 -23.30
N GLU A 173 6.24 -0.76 -22.89
CA GLU A 173 5.90 -1.89 -23.76
C GLU A 173 4.37 -2.12 -23.88
N LEU A 174 3.55 -1.35 -23.12
CA LEU A 174 2.09 -1.34 -23.21
C LEU A 174 1.60 -0.50 -24.39
#